data_67ef8ae094143b9e1fc5808b376a5bdb
#
_entry.id   67ef8ae094143b9e1fc5808b376a5bdb
#
_cell.length_a   1.000
_cell.length_b   1.000
_cell.length_c   1.000
_cell.angle_alpha   90.00
_cell.angle_beta   90.00
_cell.angle_gamma   90.00
#
_symmetry.space_group_name_H-M   'P 1'
#
loop_
_entity.id
_entity.type
_entity.pdbx_description
1 polymer ?
#
loop_
_entity_poly.entity_id
_entity_poly.type
_entity_poly.pdbx_seq_one_letter_code
_entity_poly.pdbx_strand_id
1 'polypeptide(L)'
;HHSDYPEQQYRLYEIHDKHQSIEQLLNFNIHLAITNEKITHEDIRSIPLYEESYILLAPKETFKNQNWVDVENLPLILPNKNSQVRKHLDDYFNRRNIRPNVVVETDRFESAVGFVHLGLGYAIIPRFYYQSFHTSNLEYKKIRPNLCRKIYINYHKKRKHSEQVHTFVQQCQDYLYGLLEAL
;
A
#
# COMPACT_ATOMS: atom_id res chain seq x y z
N HIS A 1 11.72 7.08 15.00
CA HIS A 1 12.13 8.47 14.75
C HIS A 1 11.63 9.45 15.83
N HIS A 2 10.34 9.41 16.20
CA HIS A 2 9.81 10.29 17.25
C HIS A 2 10.50 10.06 18.61
N SER A 3 10.87 8.82 18.92
CA SER A 3 11.64 8.48 20.13
C SER A 3 13.01 9.15 20.16
N ASP A 4 13.63 9.34 19.00
CA ASP A 4 14.97 9.96 18.88
C ASP A 4 14.89 11.49 18.82
N TYR A 5 13.73 12.02 18.41
CA TYR A 5 13.45 13.44 18.25
C TYR A 5 12.09 13.81 18.87
N PRO A 6 11.93 13.74 20.18
CA PRO A 6 10.62 13.89 20.85
C PRO A 6 10.03 15.30 20.70
N GLU A 7 10.85 16.31 20.51
CA GLU A 7 10.41 17.71 20.32
C GLU A 7 9.89 17.99 18.89
N GLN A 8 10.06 17.04 17.98
CA GLN A 8 9.65 17.24 16.60
C GLN A 8 8.15 17.00 16.42
N GLN A 9 7.47 17.97 15.82
CA GLN A 9 6.06 17.86 15.47
C GLN A 9 5.90 17.34 14.06
N TYR A 10 4.94 16.43 13.87
CA TYR A 10 4.56 15.86 12.59
C TYR A 10 3.12 16.26 12.26
N ARG A 11 2.91 16.69 11.02
CA ARG A 11 1.57 16.88 10.46
C ARG A 11 1.39 15.90 9.31
N LEU A 12 0.45 14.99 9.44
CA LEU A 12 0.14 13.97 8.45
C LEU A 12 -1.13 14.37 7.71
N TYR A 13 -1.08 14.30 6.39
CA TYR A 13 -2.21 14.58 5.51
C TYR A 13 -2.43 13.36 4.62
N GLU A 14 -3.67 12.94 4.50
CA GLU A 14 -4.06 11.93 3.53
C GLU A 14 -4.49 12.61 2.24
N ILE A 15 -3.73 12.40 1.16
CA ILE A 15 -3.96 12.99 -0.14
C ILE A 15 -4.18 11.85 -1.13
N HIS A 16 -5.37 11.74 -1.70
CA HIS A 16 -5.73 10.64 -2.60
C HIS A 16 -5.39 10.93 -4.06
N ASP A 17 -5.12 12.18 -4.42
CA ASP A 17 -4.78 12.60 -5.78
C ASP A 17 -3.28 12.90 -5.93
N LYS A 18 -2.67 12.28 -6.94
CA LYS A 18 -1.25 12.49 -7.30
C LYS A 18 -0.96 13.93 -7.70
N HIS A 19 -1.85 14.56 -8.45
CA HIS A 19 -1.67 15.96 -8.88
C HIS A 19 -1.66 16.91 -7.69
N GLN A 20 -2.55 16.69 -6.74
CA GLN A 20 -2.58 17.45 -5.50
C GLN A 20 -1.28 17.26 -4.69
N SER A 21 -0.75 16.03 -4.61
CA SER A 21 0.53 15.77 -3.94
C SER A 21 1.68 16.52 -4.60
N ILE A 22 1.72 16.57 -5.93
CA ILE A 22 2.72 17.33 -6.70
C ILE A 22 2.61 18.81 -6.38
N GLU A 23 1.42 19.37 -6.45
CA GLU A 23 1.16 20.79 -6.17
C GLU A 23 1.59 21.18 -4.75
N GLN A 24 1.24 20.38 -3.75
CA GLN A 24 1.63 20.61 -2.35
C GLN A 24 3.16 20.60 -2.15
N LEU A 25 3.87 19.71 -2.85
CA LEU A 25 5.34 19.68 -2.85
C LEU A 25 5.94 20.91 -3.52
N LEU A 26 5.43 21.30 -4.70
CA LEU A 26 5.93 22.44 -5.47
C LEU A 26 5.71 23.77 -4.75
N ASN A 27 4.58 23.92 -4.06
CA ASN A 27 4.24 25.09 -3.26
C ASN A 27 4.88 25.08 -1.85
N PHE A 28 5.73 24.09 -1.53
CA PHE A 28 6.37 23.93 -0.23
C PHE A 28 5.41 23.78 0.96
N ASN A 29 4.16 23.41 0.74
CA ASN A 29 3.18 23.20 1.79
C ASN A 29 3.43 21.91 2.58
N ILE A 30 4.04 20.89 1.94
CA ILE A 30 4.49 19.67 2.59
C ILE A 30 5.98 19.44 2.34
N HIS A 31 6.64 18.74 3.25
CA HIS A 31 8.06 18.39 3.13
C HIS A 31 8.28 17.15 2.28
N LEU A 32 7.45 16.14 2.48
CA LEU A 32 7.53 14.82 1.89
C LEU A 32 6.15 14.36 1.45
N ALA A 33 6.09 13.57 0.39
CA ALA A 33 4.91 12.82 -0.01
C ALA A 33 5.28 11.34 -0.22
N ILE A 34 4.49 10.44 0.35
CA ILE A 34 4.60 9.00 0.10
C ILE A 34 3.54 8.62 -0.92
N THR A 35 3.96 8.01 -2.02
CA THR A 35 3.07 7.65 -3.14
C THR A 35 3.31 6.21 -3.60
N ASN A 36 2.29 5.60 -4.18
CA ASN A 36 2.38 4.28 -4.80
C ASN A 36 2.78 4.32 -6.29
N GLU A 37 3.08 5.52 -6.79
CA GLU A 37 3.60 5.74 -8.14
C GLU A 37 4.75 6.72 -8.11
N LYS A 38 5.71 6.53 -9.01
CA LYS A 38 6.79 7.48 -9.21
C LYS A 38 6.24 8.81 -9.70
N ILE A 39 6.61 9.90 -9.04
CA ILE A 39 6.39 11.25 -9.54
C ILE A 39 7.51 11.59 -10.52
N THR A 40 7.12 11.93 -11.76
CA THR A 40 8.06 12.43 -12.78
C THR A 40 7.84 13.93 -12.95
N HIS A 41 8.72 14.73 -12.39
CA HIS A 41 8.71 16.20 -12.46
C HIS A 41 10.13 16.73 -12.31
N GLU A 42 10.49 17.79 -13.04
CA GLU A 42 11.85 18.34 -13.04
C GLU A 42 12.33 18.82 -11.67
N ASP A 43 11.44 19.37 -10.85
CA ASP A 43 11.74 19.90 -9.51
C ASP A 43 11.51 18.90 -8.37
N ILE A 44 10.95 17.71 -8.65
CA ILE A 44 10.69 16.70 -7.62
C ILE A 44 11.69 15.54 -7.75
N ARG A 45 12.25 15.13 -6.61
CA ARG A 45 12.99 13.89 -6.49
C ARG A 45 12.09 12.82 -5.95
N SER A 46 11.99 11.72 -6.68
CA SER A 46 11.22 10.53 -6.31
C SER A 46 12.18 9.37 -6.08
N ILE A 47 12.23 8.85 -4.86
CA ILE A 47 13.11 7.77 -4.45
C ILE A 47 12.25 6.54 -4.15
N PRO A 48 12.57 5.34 -4.69
CA PRO A 48 11.89 4.12 -4.27
C PRO A 48 12.17 3.87 -2.79
N LEU A 49 11.11 3.62 -2.04
CA LEU A 49 11.17 3.35 -0.60
C LEU A 49 11.18 1.83 -0.36
N TYR A 50 10.20 1.12 -0.92
CA TYR A 50 10.14 -0.35 -0.89
C TYR A 50 9.18 -0.88 -1.95
N GLU A 51 9.24 -2.20 -2.17
CA GLU A 51 8.28 -2.93 -3.00
C GLU A 51 7.40 -3.80 -2.11
N GLU A 52 6.09 -3.69 -2.29
CA GLU A 52 5.09 -4.37 -1.49
C GLU A 52 4.28 -5.34 -2.35
N SER A 53 4.11 -6.55 -1.85
CA SER A 53 3.23 -7.53 -2.46
C SER A 53 1.79 -7.35 -1.96
N TYR A 54 0.83 -7.61 -2.84
CA TYR A 54 -0.55 -7.85 -2.43
C TYR A 54 -0.74 -9.32 -2.09
N ILE A 55 -1.67 -9.56 -1.19
CA ILE A 55 -2.05 -10.88 -0.72
C ILE A 55 -3.56 -11.05 -0.81
N LEU A 56 -4.01 -12.30 -0.92
CA LEU A 56 -5.40 -12.66 -0.74
C LEU A 56 -5.62 -13.03 0.73
N LEU A 57 -6.52 -12.32 1.38
CA LEU A 57 -6.96 -12.61 2.74
C LEU A 57 -8.17 -13.54 2.69
N ALA A 58 -8.13 -14.62 3.47
CA ALA A 58 -9.16 -15.64 3.51
C ALA A 58 -9.33 -16.21 4.93
N PRO A 59 -10.46 -16.83 5.26
CA PRO A 59 -10.58 -17.65 6.47
C PRO A 59 -9.54 -18.78 6.47
N LYS A 60 -9.02 -19.10 7.67
CA LYS A 60 -8.06 -20.21 7.81
C LYS A 60 -8.60 -21.49 7.18
N GLU A 61 -7.69 -22.25 6.61
CA GLU A 61 -7.94 -23.54 5.98
C GLU A 61 -8.77 -23.50 4.69
N THR A 62 -9.16 -22.31 4.19
CA THR A 62 -9.89 -22.21 2.91
C THR A 62 -9.06 -22.76 1.75
N PHE A 63 -7.78 -22.46 1.70
CA PHE A 63 -6.86 -22.91 0.66
C PHE A 63 -5.79 -23.83 1.26
N LYS A 64 -6.24 -24.97 1.84
CA LYS A 64 -5.34 -25.98 2.45
C LYS A 64 -4.26 -26.41 1.46
N ASN A 65 -3.03 -26.47 1.95
CA ASN A 65 -1.86 -26.93 1.19
C ASN A 65 -1.50 -26.08 -0.05
N GLN A 66 -2.09 -24.89 -0.18
CA GLN A 66 -1.76 -23.95 -1.24
C GLN A 66 -1.02 -22.75 -0.67
N ASN A 67 0.18 -22.47 -1.17
CA ASN A 67 0.93 -21.25 -0.84
C ASN A 67 0.55 -20.09 -1.76
N TRP A 68 -0.03 -20.39 -2.93
CA TRP A 68 -0.41 -19.46 -3.97
C TRP A 68 -1.84 -19.72 -4.39
N VAL A 69 -2.54 -18.65 -4.74
CA VAL A 69 -3.90 -18.74 -5.28
C VAL A 69 -4.01 -17.97 -6.57
N ASP A 70 -4.79 -18.49 -7.49
CA ASP A 70 -5.31 -17.75 -8.63
C ASP A 70 -6.60 -17.04 -8.19
N VAL A 71 -6.71 -15.76 -8.54
CA VAL A 71 -7.85 -14.94 -8.13
C VAL A 71 -9.01 -14.98 -9.12
N GLU A 72 -8.82 -15.64 -10.26
CA GLU A 72 -9.89 -15.83 -11.23
C GLU A 72 -11.04 -16.63 -10.64
N ASN A 73 -12.26 -16.18 -10.88
CA ASN A 73 -13.51 -16.78 -10.38
C ASN A 73 -13.73 -16.75 -8.85
N LEU A 74 -12.81 -16.18 -8.07
CA LEU A 74 -13.03 -16.00 -6.63
C LEU A 74 -13.97 -14.81 -6.36
N PRO A 75 -14.87 -14.89 -5.35
CA PRO A 75 -15.64 -13.73 -4.91
C PRO A 75 -14.71 -12.74 -4.20
N LEU A 76 -14.43 -11.62 -4.85
CA LEU A 76 -13.44 -10.66 -4.38
C LEU A 76 -14.07 -9.45 -3.68
N ILE A 77 -13.44 -9.04 -2.60
CA ILE A 77 -13.67 -7.78 -1.89
C ILE A 77 -12.53 -6.84 -2.29
N LEU A 78 -12.85 -5.77 -3.00
CA LEU A 78 -11.87 -4.84 -3.57
C LEU A 78 -12.10 -3.42 -3.09
N PRO A 79 -11.07 -2.56 -3.19
CA PRO A 79 -11.24 -1.12 -2.98
C PRO A 79 -12.21 -0.51 -4.01
N ASN A 80 -12.82 0.62 -3.65
CA ASN A 80 -13.68 1.38 -4.55
C ASN A 80 -12.97 1.79 -5.84
N LYS A 81 -13.72 1.88 -6.94
CA LYS A 81 -13.20 2.15 -8.29
C LYS A 81 -12.36 3.43 -8.42
N ASN A 82 -12.61 4.41 -7.56
CA ASN A 82 -11.89 5.69 -7.60
C ASN A 82 -10.55 5.67 -6.85
N SER A 83 -10.25 4.62 -6.10
CA SER A 83 -9.00 4.55 -5.34
C SER A 83 -7.80 4.21 -6.23
N GLN A 84 -6.63 4.76 -5.90
CA GLN A 84 -5.38 4.44 -6.60
C GLN A 84 -5.02 2.95 -6.49
N VAL A 85 -5.32 2.33 -5.36
CA VAL A 85 -5.13 0.89 -5.16
C VAL A 85 -5.98 0.10 -6.16
N ARG A 86 -7.28 0.47 -6.32
CA ARG A 86 -8.16 -0.22 -7.27
C ARG A 86 -7.68 -0.04 -8.71
N LYS A 87 -7.27 1.11 -9.13
CA LYS A 87 -6.68 1.32 -10.47
C LYS A 87 -5.52 0.37 -10.73
N HIS A 88 -4.63 0.22 -9.74
CA HIS A 88 -3.50 -0.71 -9.85
C HIS A 88 -3.95 -2.18 -9.96
N LEU A 89 -4.98 -2.58 -9.22
CA LEU A 89 -5.57 -3.92 -9.31
C LEU A 89 -6.26 -4.14 -10.68
N ASP A 90 -7.02 -3.16 -11.15
CA ASP A 90 -7.69 -3.24 -12.45
C ASP A 90 -6.67 -3.34 -13.60
N ASP A 91 -5.55 -2.60 -13.54
CA ASP A 91 -4.44 -2.73 -14.49
C ASP A 91 -3.82 -4.14 -14.47
N TYR A 92 -3.69 -4.73 -13.28
CA TYR A 92 -3.20 -6.10 -13.15
C TYR A 92 -4.17 -7.10 -13.79
N PHE A 93 -5.47 -6.99 -13.54
CA PHE A 93 -6.50 -7.85 -14.11
C PHE A 93 -6.57 -7.69 -15.63
N ASN A 94 -6.58 -6.45 -16.13
CA ASN A 94 -6.67 -6.15 -17.56
C ASN A 94 -5.48 -6.74 -18.34
N ARG A 95 -4.24 -6.56 -17.83
CA ARG A 95 -3.05 -7.11 -18.51
C ARG A 95 -3.05 -8.65 -18.60
N ARG A 96 -3.88 -9.33 -17.81
CA ARG A 96 -3.98 -10.79 -17.74
C ARG A 96 -5.27 -11.34 -18.28
N ASN A 97 -6.13 -10.46 -18.83
CA ASN A 97 -7.47 -10.81 -19.29
C ASN A 97 -8.34 -11.48 -18.18
N ILE A 98 -8.07 -11.19 -16.91
CA ILE A 98 -8.87 -11.66 -15.79
C ILE A 98 -10.07 -10.73 -15.63
N ARG A 99 -11.27 -11.31 -15.52
CA ARG A 99 -12.50 -10.62 -15.15
C ARG A 99 -12.77 -10.88 -13.66
N PRO A 100 -12.45 -9.92 -12.75
CA PRO A 100 -12.64 -10.15 -11.33
C PRO A 100 -14.14 -10.25 -10.99
N ASN A 101 -14.50 -11.25 -10.19
CA ASN A 101 -15.84 -11.36 -9.62
C ASN A 101 -15.91 -10.52 -8.35
N VAL A 102 -16.24 -9.23 -8.47
CA VAL A 102 -16.29 -8.29 -7.34
C VAL A 102 -17.65 -8.39 -6.65
N VAL A 103 -17.66 -8.90 -5.43
CA VAL A 103 -18.88 -9.06 -4.63
C VAL A 103 -19.08 -7.95 -3.61
N VAL A 104 -18.00 -7.27 -3.18
CA VAL A 104 -18.04 -6.11 -2.28
C VAL A 104 -17.02 -5.08 -2.73
N GLU A 105 -17.39 -3.81 -2.70
CA GLU A 105 -16.47 -2.68 -2.81
C GLU A 105 -16.43 -1.92 -1.47
N THR A 106 -15.25 -1.51 -1.02
CA THR A 106 -15.06 -0.79 0.25
C THR A 106 -13.93 0.22 0.17
N ASP A 107 -14.02 1.29 0.96
CA ASP A 107 -12.99 2.34 1.01
C ASP A 107 -11.83 2.00 1.95
N ARG A 108 -12.05 1.08 2.89
CA ARG A 108 -11.10 0.78 3.97
C ARG A 108 -10.72 -0.68 4.02
N PHE A 109 -9.43 -0.95 4.22
CA PHE A 109 -8.94 -2.32 4.40
C PHE A 109 -9.46 -2.98 5.68
N GLU A 110 -9.69 -2.21 6.75
CA GLU A 110 -10.30 -2.69 7.98
C GLU A 110 -11.70 -3.27 7.73
N SER A 111 -12.50 -2.57 6.93
CA SER A 111 -13.82 -3.05 6.53
C SER A 111 -13.73 -4.32 5.67
N ALA A 112 -12.75 -4.37 4.76
CA ALA A 112 -12.51 -5.56 3.95
C ALA A 112 -12.19 -6.78 4.81
N VAL A 113 -11.37 -6.64 5.85
CA VAL A 113 -11.07 -7.70 6.84
C VAL A 113 -12.36 -8.17 7.53
N GLY A 114 -13.22 -7.24 7.95
CA GLY A 114 -14.52 -7.56 8.54
C GLY A 114 -15.43 -8.38 7.60
N PHE A 115 -15.49 -8.01 6.33
CA PHE A 115 -16.29 -8.73 5.33
C PHE A 115 -15.75 -10.14 5.04
N VAL A 116 -14.44 -10.35 5.09
CA VAL A 116 -13.85 -11.69 5.01
C VAL A 116 -14.26 -12.53 6.22
N HIS A 117 -14.26 -11.97 7.43
CA HIS A 117 -14.76 -12.66 8.63
C HIS A 117 -16.22 -13.08 8.52
N LEU A 118 -17.05 -12.27 7.86
CA LEU A 118 -18.47 -12.57 7.61
C LEU A 118 -18.69 -13.58 6.47
N GLY A 119 -17.60 -14.02 5.81
CA GLY A 119 -17.70 -15.00 4.73
C GLY A 119 -18.26 -14.44 3.42
N LEU A 120 -18.23 -13.10 3.22
CA LEU A 120 -18.76 -12.47 2.01
C LEU A 120 -17.86 -12.64 0.80
N GLY A 121 -16.58 -12.96 0.99
CA GLY A 121 -15.60 -13.14 -0.06
C GLY A 121 -14.16 -13.06 0.46
N TYR A 122 -13.22 -12.86 -0.45
CA TYR A 122 -11.78 -12.80 -0.19
C TYR A 122 -11.26 -11.41 -0.52
N ALA A 123 -10.47 -10.81 0.36
CA ALA A 123 -9.97 -9.47 0.16
C ALA A 123 -8.55 -9.47 -0.44
N ILE A 124 -8.32 -8.65 -1.45
CA ILE A 124 -6.97 -8.35 -1.93
C ILE A 124 -6.49 -7.09 -1.20
N ILE A 125 -5.49 -7.25 -0.35
CA ILE A 125 -4.92 -6.18 0.46
C ILE A 125 -3.39 -6.15 0.34
N PRO A 126 -2.74 -4.99 0.57
CA PRO A 126 -1.29 -4.95 0.71
C PRO A 126 -0.83 -5.80 1.91
N ARG A 127 0.26 -6.55 1.76
CA ARG A 127 0.76 -7.45 2.79
C ARG A 127 1.06 -6.75 4.11
N PHE A 128 1.53 -5.51 4.05
CA PHE A 128 1.81 -4.70 5.23
C PHE A 128 0.61 -4.56 6.18
N TYR A 129 -0.60 -4.43 5.63
CA TYR A 129 -1.82 -4.32 6.44
C TYR A 129 -2.16 -5.60 7.20
N TYR A 130 -1.82 -6.77 6.68
CA TYR A 130 -2.08 -8.03 7.37
C TYR A 130 -1.44 -8.10 8.76
N GLN A 131 -0.24 -7.53 8.92
CA GLN A 131 0.47 -7.50 10.19
C GLN A 131 -0.15 -6.57 11.21
N SER A 132 -0.88 -5.55 10.74
CA SER A 132 -1.54 -4.55 11.61
C SER A 132 -2.85 -5.06 12.21
N PHE A 133 -3.37 -6.21 11.73
CA PHE A 133 -4.62 -6.77 12.22
C PHE A 133 -4.40 -8.02 13.04
N HIS A 134 -5.10 -8.12 14.18
CA HIS A 134 -5.21 -9.36 14.93
C HIS A 134 -6.17 -10.32 14.21
N THR A 135 -5.63 -11.15 13.34
CA THR A 135 -6.39 -12.02 12.44
C THR A 135 -6.32 -13.49 12.90
N SER A 136 -6.72 -13.79 14.14
CA SER A 136 -6.60 -15.16 14.69
C SER A 136 -7.24 -16.23 13.82
N ASN A 137 -8.31 -15.90 13.09
CA ASN A 137 -9.08 -16.84 12.25
C ASN A 137 -8.89 -16.61 10.74
N LEU A 138 -8.00 -15.70 10.34
CA LEU A 138 -7.69 -15.46 8.94
C LEU A 138 -6.27 -15.89 8.61
N GLU A 139 -6.06 -16.21 7.35
CA GLU A 139 -4.75 -16.47 6.74
C GLU A 139 -4.61 -15.66 5.47
N TYR A 140 -3.36 -15.43 5.05
CA TYR A 140 -3.12 -14.87 3.74
C TYR A 140 -2.52 -15.89 2.79
N LYS A 141 -2.78 -15.72 1.50
CA LYS A 141 -2.15 -16.47 0.41
C LYS A 141 -1.48 -15.51 -0.57
N LYS A 142 -0.37 -15.93 -1.14
CA LYS A 142 0.27 -15.19 -2.22
C LYS A 142 -0.58 -15.31 -3.48
N ILE A 143 -0.70 -14.22 -4.23
CA ILE A 143 -1.44 -14.18 -5.50
C ILE A 143 -0.51 -14.60 -6.63
N ARG A 144 -0.99 -15.45 -7.53
CA ARG A 144 -0.28 -15.87 -8.74
C ARG A 144 -1.01 -15.40 -9.98
N PRO A 145 -0.34 -14.77 -10.95
CA PRO A 145 1.03 -14.24 -10.89
C PRO A 145 1.21 -13.18 -9.81
N ASN A 146 2.44 -12.96 -9.37
CA ASN A 146 2.72 -12.02 -8.29
C ASN A 146 2.22 -10.61 -8.63
N LEU A 147 1.55 -9.99 -7.66
CA LEU A 147 1.02 -8.64 -7.74
C LEU A 147 1.73 -7.77 -6.71
N CYS A 148 2.53 -6.82 -7.21
CA CYS A 148 3.32 -5.92 -6.38
C CYS A 148 3.05 -4.46 -6.74
N ARG A 149 3.33 -3.56 -5.80
CA ARG A 149 3.45 -2.11 -6.03
C ARG A 149 4.75 -1.58 -5.45
N LYS A 150 5.27 -0.53 -6.05
CA LYS A 150 6.41 0.21 -5.50
C LYS A 150 5.90 1.43 -4.75
N ILE A 151 6.44 1.66 -3.57
CA ILE A 151 6.17 2.84 -2.77
C ILE A 151 7.36 3.79 -2.92
N TYR A 152 7.06 5.06 -3.10
CA TYR A 152 8.04 6.10 -3.30
C TYR A 152 7.92 7.18 -2.23
N ILE A 153 9.05 7.75 -1.85
CA ILE A 153 9.11 8.99 -1.10
C ILE A 153 9.54 10.11 -2.03
N ASN A 154 8.84 11.22 -1.97
CA ASN A 154 9.01 12.33 -2.90
C ASN A 154 9.24 13.62 -2.13
N TYR A 155 10.15 14.48 -2.64
CA TYR A 155 10.43 15.80 -2.09
C TYR A 155 10.90 16.78 -3.15
N HIS A 156 10.75 18.08 -2.85
CA HIS A 156 11.18 19.14 -3.75
C HIS A 156 12.70 19.27 -3.74
N LYS A 157 13.37 19.23 -4.90
CA LYS A 157 14.85 19.24 -5.04
C LYS A 157 15.51 20.50 -4.49
N LYS A 158 14.86 21.66 -4.65
CA LYS A 158 15.39 22.97 -4.25
C LYS A 158 15.13 23.31 -2.78
N ARG A 159 14.30 22.54 -2.09
CA ARG A 159 14.07 22.77 -0.67
C ARG A 159 15.28 22.34 0.13
N LYS A 160 15.80 23.24 0.97
CA LYS A 160 16.77 22.86 1.99
C LYS A 160 16.03 22.02 3.04
N HIS A 161 16.23 20.72 2.99
CA HIS A 161 15.69 19.83 4.01
C HIS A 161 16.59 19.91 5.24
N SER A 162 15.95 19.93 6.42
CA SER A 162 16.69 19.82 7.67
C SER A 162 17.33 18.44 7.78
N GLU A 163 18.35 18.30 8.60
CA GLU A 163 18.98 17.02 8.91
C GLU A 163 17.94 15.99 9.40
N GLN A 164 16.93 16.45 10.16
CA GLN A 164 15.83 15.62 10.63
C GLN A 164 15.03 15.01 9.47
N VAL A 165 14.79 15.74 8.38
CA VAL A 165 14.08 15.20 7.21
C VAL A 165 14.91 14.10 6.54
N HIS A 166 16.22 14.31 6.39
CA HIS A 166 17.09 13.27 5.83
C HIS A 166 17.14 12.03 6.71
N THR A 167 17.28 12.22 8.02
CA THR A 167 17.24 11.11 8.99
C THR A 167 15.92 10.38 8.97
N PHE A 168 14.80 11.09 8.88
CA PHE A 168 13.48 10.49 8.75
C PHE A 168 13.37 9.59 7.51
N VAL A 169 13.82 10.07 6.34
CA VAL A 169 13.84 9.28 5.11
C VAL A 169 14.67 8.02 5.26
N GLN A 170 15.87 8.13 5.85
CA GLN A 170 16.75 6.98 6.08
C GLN A 170 16.10 5.97 7.04
N GLN A 171 15.56 6.43 8.15
CA GLN A 171 14.88 5.56 9.11
C GLN A 171 13.64 4.87 8.52
N CYS A 172 12.89 5.54 7.64
CA CYS A 172 11.81 4.89 6.91
C CYS A 172 12.32 3.74 6.03
N GLN A 173 13.43 3.94 5.33
CA GLN A 173 14.04 2.89 4.51
C GLN A 173 14.51 1.73 5.37
N ASP A 174 15.29 1.99 6.42
CA ASP A 174 15.85 0.97 7.29
C ASP A 174 14.77 0.15 7.99
N TYR A 175 13.72 0.82 8.49
CA TYR A 175 12.58 0.16 9.13
C TYR A 175 11.81 -0.76 8.17
N LEU A 176 11.58 -0.29 6.94
CA LEU A 176 10.83 -1.06 5.96
C LEU A 176 11.65 -2.23 5.40
N TYR A 177 12.98 -2.06 5.23
CA TYR A 177 13.86 -3.17 4.89
C TYR A 177 13.87 -4.24 5.99
N GLY A 178 13.99 -3.85 7.25
CA GLY A 178 13.94 -4.78 8.37
C GLY A 178 12.61 -5.54 8.49
N LEU A 179 11.48 -4.89 8.19
CA LEU A 179 10.17 -5.55 8.14
C LEU A 179 10.05 -6.54 6.99
N LEU A 180 10.64 -6.23 5.82
CA LEU A 180 10.56 -7.10 4.65
C LEU A 180 11.45 -8.36 4.80
N GLU A 181 12.57 -8.26 5.52
CA GLU A 181 13.43 -9.41 5.84
C GLU A 181 12.79 -10.33 6.89
N ALA A 182 11.94 -9.80 7.76
CA ALA A 182 11.22 -10.56 8.78
C ALA A 182 9.95 -11.27 8.25
N LEU A 183 9.63 -11.12 6.96
CA LEU A 183 8.44 -11.64 6.27
C LEU A 183 8.76 -12.75 5.28
#